data_a3540e470975a4e78a4238f1f93de458
#
_entry.id   a3540e470975a4e78a4238f1f93de458
#
_cell.length_a   1.000
_cell.length_b   1.000
_cell.length_c   1.000
_cell.angle_alpha   90.00
_cell.angle_beta   90.00
_cell.angle_gamma   90.00
#
_symmetry.space_group_name_H-M   'P 1'
#
loop_
_entity.id
_entity.type
_entity.pdbx_description
1 polymer ?
#
loop_
_entity_poly.entity_id
_entity_poly.type
_entity_poly.pdbx_seq_one_letter_code
_entity_poly.pdbx_strand_id
1 'polypeptide(L)'
;SRCICLVFFLVYPTTNTRPVITDAGLWNQAALWLYSVDAADNLFPSIHCLVSWFCYLGIRGNQKVPVWYQRVSMVIAVLVFVSTLLTKQHVIADVAGGIVLAELCFCIGRKTELYRIYEKFGSRIEQKILEFTER
;
A
#
# COMPACT_ATOMS: atom_id res chain seq x y z
N SER A 1 5.30 -4.57 -6.64
CA SER A 1 5.29 -4.84 -5.18
C SER A 1 4.10 -5.71 -4.74
N ARG A 2 2.86 -5.44 -5.18
CA ARG A 2 1.68 -6.25 -4.80
C ARG A 2 1.79 -7.71 -5.22
N CYS A 3 2.37 -8.02 -6.37
CA CYS A 3 2.60 -9.40 -6.81
C CYS A 3 3.51 -10.17 -5.84
N ILE A 4 4.48 -9.51 -5.22
CA ILE A 4 5.35 -10.12 -4.23
C ILE A 4 4.56 -10.44 -2.96
N CYS A 5 3.68 -9.54 -2.50
CA CYS A 5 2.78 -9.82 -1.38
C CYS A 5 1.88 -11.03 -1.68
N LEU A 6 1.35 -11.14 -2.91
CA LEU A 6 0.53 -12.28 -3.32
C LEU A 6 1.31 -13.60 -3.19
N VAL A 7 2.58 -13.62 -3.59
CA VAL A 7 3.44 -14.80 -3.42
C VAL A 7 3.62 -15.14 -1.95
N PHE A 8 3.86 -14.13 -1.08
CA PHE A 8 3.93 -14.34 0.37
C PHE A 8 2.63 -14.93 0.93
N PHE A 9 1.48 -14.41 0.52
CA PHE A 9 0.18 -14.88 0.98
C PHE A 9 -0.11 -16.33 0.55
N LEU A 10 0.36 -16.73 -0.63
CA LEU A 10 0.20 -18.11 -1.12
C LEU A 10 1.13 -19.10 -0.43
N VAL A 11 2.35 -18.66 -0.08
CA VAL A 11 3.38 -19.51 0.54
C VAL A 11 3.24 -19.56 2.05
N TYR A 12 2.86 -18.46 2.68
CA TYR A 12 2.75 -18.30 4.13
C TYR A 12 1.48 -17.55 4.53
N PRO A 13 0.32 -18.18 4.45
CA PRO A 13 -0.94 -17.57 4.86
C PRO A 13 -0.90 -17.28 6.37
N THR A 14 -1.07 -16.01 6.73
CA THR A 14 -1.11 -15.56 8.12
C THR A 14 -2.51 -15.12 8.48
N THR A 15 -2.99 -15.53 9.64
CA THR A 15 -4.29 -15.16 10.19
C THR A 15 -4.14 -14.55 11.58
N ASN A 16 -5.04 -13.68 11.97
CA ASN A 16 -5.07 -13.07 13.30
C ASN A 16 -6.43 -13.24 13.95
N THR A 17 -6.43 -13.53 15.25
CA THR A 17 -7.66 -13.56 16.05
C THR A 17 -8.01 -12.13 16.48
N ARG A 18 -9.08 -11.59 15.92
CA ARG A 18 -9.59 -10.27 16.29
C ARG A 18 -10.36 -10.35 17.62
N PRO A 19 -10.30 -9.31 18.46
CA PRO A 19 -11.08 -9.27 19.69
C PRO A 19 -12.58 -9.26 19.36
N VAL A 20 -13.35 -10.01 20.14
CA VAL A 20 -14.82 -9.99 20.06
C VAL A 20 -15.29 -8.66 20.64
N ILE A 21 -15.99 -7.86 19.85
CA ILE A 21 -16.57 -6.59 20.25
C ILE A 21 -18.01 -6.85 20.67
N THR A 22 -18.30 -6.70 21.97
CA THR A 22 -19.63 -6.95 22.56
C THR A 22 -20.44 -5.68 22.81
N ASP A 23 -19.77 -4.52 22.86
CA ASP A 23 -20.41 -3.24 23.19
C ASP A 23 -20.97 -2.51 21.97
N ALA A 24 -22.14 -1.86 22.13
CA ALA A 24 -22.88 -1.19 21.06
C ALA A 24 -22.44 0.29 20.81
N GLY A 25 -21.23 0.69 21.19
CA GLY A 25 -20.72 2.04 20.98
C GLY A 25 -20.49 2.37 19.50
N LEU A 26 -20.59 3.64 19.11
CA LEU A 26 -20.36 4.11 17.72
C LEU A 26 -19.00 3.66 17.17
N TRP A 27 -17.96 3.73 17.97
CA TRP A 27 -16.60 3.29 17.59
C TRP A 27 -16.51 1.77 17.40
N ASN A 28 -17.27 1.02 18.20
CA ASN A 28 -17.34 -0.43 18.09
C ASN A 28 -18.10 -0.86 16.84
N GLN A 29 -19.15 -0.14 16.47
CA GLN A 29 -19.86 -0.37 15.21
C GLN A 29 -18.99 -0.06 14.00
N ALA A 30 -18.21 1.03 14.04
CA ALA A 30 -17.25 1.37 13.00
C ALA A 30 -16.15 0.30 12.88
N ALA A 31 -15.65 -0.23 13.99
CA ALA A 31 -14.69 -1.32 13.99
C ALA A 31 -15.26 -2.63 13.45
N LEU A 32 -16.50 -2.98 13.81
CA LEU A 32 -17.20 -4.15 13.26
C LEU A 32 -17.43 -4.03 11.76
N TRP A 33 -17.82 -2.84 11.28
CA TRP A 33 -17.94 -2.58 9.85
C TRP A 33 -16.59 -2.74 9.15
N LEU A 34 -15.52 -2.17 9.71
CA LEU A 34 -14.17 -2.33 9.18
C LEU A 34 -13.76 -3.80 9.12
N TYR A 35 -14.05 -4.57 10.15
CA TYR A 35 -13.76 -6.00 10.19
C TYR A 35 -14.59 -6.83 9.21
N SER A 36 -15.76 -6.36 8.81
CA SER A 36 -16.58 -7.03 7.79
C SER A 36 -16.07 -6.80 6.38
N VAL A 37 -15.41 -5.66 6.13
CA VAL A 37 -14.86 -5.30 4.81
C VAL A 37 -13.46 -5.87 4.60
N ASP A 38 -12.67 -5.98 5.67
CA ASP A 38 -11.28 -6.43 5.63
C ASP A 38 -11.13 -7.77 6.36
N ALA A 39 -10.89 -8.84 5.62
CA ALA A 39 -10.71 -10.17 6.18
C ALA A 39 -9.46 -10.26 7.06
N ALA A 40 -9.50 -11.11 8.10
CA ALA A 40 -8.37 -11.33 9.01
C ALA A 40 -7.31 -12.29 8.42
N ASP A 41 -7.20 -12.34 7.11
CA ASP A 41 -6.33 -13.26 6.38
C ASP A 41 -5.22 -12.53 5.65
N ASN A 42 -4.10 -13.20 5.45
CA ASN A 42 -2.97 -12.70 4.65
C ASN A 42 -2.39 -11.37 5.18
N LEU A 43 -2.01 -11.37 6.44
CA LEU A 43 -1.59 -10.18 7.18
C LEU A 43 -0.17 -9.73 6.88
N PHE A 44 0.74 -10.66 6.59
CA PHE A 44 2.15 -10.35 6.36
C PHE A 44 2.53 -10.47 4.87
N PRO A 45 3.21 -9.50 4.28
CA PRO A 45 3.44 -8.13 4.77
C PRO A 45 2.20 -7.26 4.58
N SER A 46 2.00 -6.23 5.44
CA SER A 46 0.84 -5.34 5.34
C SER A 46 0.79 -4.57 4.03
N ILE A 47 -0.23 -4.85 3.20
CA ILE A 47 -0.45 -4.14 1.94
C ILE A 47 -0.78 -2.66 2.17
N HIS A 48 -1.52 -2.34 3.23
CA HIS A 48 -1.89 -0.96 3.57
C HIS A 48 -0.65 -0.12 3.86
N CYS A 49 0.27 -0.65 4.68
CA CYS A 49 1.52 0.00 5.00
C CYS A 49 2.45 0.10 3.77
N LEU A 50 2.54 -0.99 3.00
CA LEU A 50 3.34 -1.03 1.78
C LEU A 50 2.89 0.04 0.77
N VAL A 51 1.59 0.11 0.47
CA VAL A 51 1.07 1.05 -0.54
C VAL A 51 1.20 2.48 -0.06
N SER A 52 0.84 2.77 1.20
CA SER A 52 0.94 4.12 1.76
C SER A 52 2.38 4.63 1.76
N TRP A 53 3.33 3.78 2.15
CA TRP A 53 4.75 4.12 2.12
C TRP A 53 5.28 4.26 0.69
N PHE A 54 4.86 3.39 -0.21
CA PHE A 54 5.28 3.45 -1.61
C PHE A 54 4.80 4.73 -2.31
N CYS A 55 3.59 5.21 -2.00
CA CYS A 55 3.09 6.51 -2.48
C CYS A 55 3.97 7.66 -2.01
N TYR A 56 4.37 7.67 -0.73
CA TYR A 56 5.30 8.67 -0.21
C TYR A 56 6.67 8.60 -0.90
N LEU A 57 7.23 7.39 -1.08
CA LEU A 57 8.52 7.21 -1.74
C LEU A 57 8.53 7.76 -3.18
N GLY A 58 7.41 7.59 -3.90
CA GLY A 58 7.27 8.07 -5.28
C GLY A 58 7.38 9.58 -5.43
N ILE A 59 7.03 10.35 -4.39
CA ILE A 59 7.09 11.83 -4.41
C ILE A 59 8.27 12.39 -3.62
N ARG A 60 8.89 11.58 -2.76
CA ARG A 60 10.00 11.98 -1.89
C ARG A 60 11.17 12.49 -2.73
N GLY A 61 11.60 13.71 -2.42
CA GLY A 61 12.75 14.35 -3.10
C GLY A 61 12.48 14.80 -4.53
N ASN A 62 11.26 14.73 -5.02
CA ASN A 62 10.90 15.24 -6.33
C ASN A 62 10.76 16.77 -6.27
N GLN A 63 11.62 17.49 -7.00
CA GLN A 63 11.62 18.96 -7.05
C GLN A 63 10.36 19.56 -7.68
N LYS A 64 9.61 18.78 -8.47
CA LYS A 64 8.34 19.21 -9.06
C LYS A 64 7.16 19.16 -8.07
N VAL A 65 7.34 18.48 -6.93
CA VAL A 65 6.30 18.32 -5.91
C VAL A 65 6.60 19.24 -4.72
N PRO A 66 5.67 20.10 -4.30
CA PRO A 66 5.87 21.00 -3.17
C PRO A 66 6.26 20.25 -1.90
N VAL A 67 7.18 20.80 -1.11
CA VAL A 67 7.70 20.15 0.12
C VAL A 67 6.59 19.90 1.15
N TRP A 68 5.60 20.80 1.25
CA TRP A 68 4.47 20.60 2.16
C TRP A 68 3.66 19.36 1.80
N TYR A 69 3.45 19.09 0.49
CA TYR A 69 2.73 17.91 0.02
C TYR A 69 3.49 16.62 0.35
N GLN A 70 4.82 16.62 0.19
CA GLN A 70 5.66 15.47 0.58
C GLN A 70 5.56 15.19 2.08
N ARG A 71 5.55 16.25 2.92
CA ARG A 71 5.39 16.11 4.38
C ARG A 71 4.01 15.57 4.76
N VAL A 72 2.95 16.10 4.16
CA VAL A 72 1.58 15.63 4.39
C VAL A 72 1.44 14.16 3.99
N SER A 73 1.97 13.75 2.85
CA SER A 73 1.95 12.35 2.43
C SER A 73 2.68 11.42 3.40
N MET A 74 3.83 11.86 3.96
CA MET A 74 4.54 11.11 4.99
C MET A 74 3.69 10.96 6.26
N VAL A 75 3.07 12.05 6.72
CA VAL A 75 2.19 12.02 7.90
C VAL A 75 1.01 11.08 7.67
N ILE A 76 0.37 11.12 6.50
CA ILE A 76 -0.72 10.21 6.16
C ILE A 76 -0.25 8.75 6.20
N ALA A 77 0.93 8.43 5.64
CA ALA A 77 1.47 7.08 5.68
C ALA A 77 1.69 6.60 7.12
N VAL A 78 2.24 7.45 7.99
CA VAL A 78 2.41 7.14 9.42
C VAL A 78 1.07 6.96 10.13
N LEU A 79 0.07 7.79 9.83
CA LEU A 79 -1.28 7.64 10.39
C LEU A 79 -1.93 6.31 9.98
N VAL A 80 -1.71 5.86 8.74
CA VAL A 80 -2.16 4.52 8.30
C VAL A 80 -1.49 3.44 9.13
N PHE A 81 -0.17 3.51 9.39
CA PHE A 81 0.54 2.53 10.23
C PHE A 81 -0.04 2.48 11.65
N VAL A 82 -0.22 3.63 12.27
CA VAL A 82 -0.82 3.72 13.60
C VAL A 82 -2.25 3.18 13.60
N SER A 83 -3.05 3.54 12.60
CA SER A 83 -4.44 3.07 12.47
C SER A 83 -4.53 1.55 12.38
N THR A 84 -3.70 0.92 11.54
CA THR A 84 -3.70 -0.55 11.37
C THR A 84 -3.28 -1.30 12.64
N LEU A 85 -2.41 -0.71 13.44
CA LEU A 85 -2.01 -1.25 14.75
C LEU A 85 -3.11 -1.06 15.81
N LEU A 86 -3.71 0.13 15.88
CA LEU A 86 -4.78 0.44 16.85
C LEU A 86 -6.03 -0.38 16.59
N THR A 87 -6.38 -0.60 15.33
CA THR A 87 -7.52 -1.45 14.95
C THR A 87 -7.20 -2.95 15.05
N LYS A 88 -6.01 -3.31 15.52
CA LYS A 88 -5.54 -4.71 15.66
C LYS A 88 -5.67 -5.54 14.36
N GLN A 89 -5.62 -4.88 13.23
CA GLN A 89 -5.60 -5.53 11.93
C GLN A 89 -4.23 -6.16 11.64
N HIS A 90 -3.17 -5.49 12.08
CA HIS A 90 -1.78 -5.91 11.86
C HIS A 90 -0.96 -5.87 13.15
N VAL A 91 0.10 -6.67 13.20
CA VAL A 91 1.13 -6.57 14.21
C VAL A 91 2.33 -5.74 13.70
N ILE A 92 3.20 -5.29 14.61
CA ILE A 92 4.35 -4.45 14.27
C ILE A 92 5.23 -5.08 13.19
N ALA A 93 5.37 -6.40 13.20
CA ALA A 93 6.15 -7.14 12.19
C ALA A 93 5.57 -6.98 10.78
N ASP A 94 4.24 -6.96 10.63
CA ASP A 94 3.57 -6.79 9.33
C ASP A 94 3.80 -5.39 8.77
N VAL A 95 3.76 -4.38 9.64
CA VAL A 95 4.04 -2.98 9.27
C VAL A 95 5.49 -2.84 8.83
N ALA A 96 6.43 -3.37 9.61
CA ALA A 96 7.86 -3.34 9.28
C ALA A 96 8.13 -4.07 7.95
N GLY A 97 7.53 -5.25 7.76
CA GLY A 97 7.63 -6.03 6.51
C GLY A 97 7.11 -5.24 5.31
N GLY A 98 5.97 -4.56 5.44
CA GLY A 98 5.41 -3.71 4.40
C GLY A 98 6.33 -2.54 4.01
N ILE A 99 6.91 -1.85 5.00
CA ILE A 99 7.85 -0.74 4.78
C ILE A 99 9.12 -1.23 4.10
N VAL A 100 9.75 -2.28 4.62
CA VAL A 100 10.99 -2.85 4.05
C VAL A 100 10.77 -3.29 2.61
N LEU A 101 9.66 -3.97 2.33
CA LEU A 101 9.34 -4.41 0.99
C LEU A 101 9.11 -3.24 0.04
N ALA A 102 8.47 -2.16 0.51
CA ALA A 102 8.28 -0.94 -0.28
C ALA A 102 9.63 -0.29 -0.64
N GLU A 103 10.53 -0.13 0.34
CA GLU A 103 11.88 0.44 0.11
C GLU A 103 12.69 -0.42 -0.87
N LEU A 104 12.70 -1.75 -0.70
CA LEU A 104 13.40 -2.66 -1.59
C LEU A 104 12.86 -2.57 -3.03
N CYS A 105 11.54 -2.63 -3.20
CA CYS A 105 10.93 -2.50 -4.51
C CYS A 105 11.22 -1.15 -5.16
N PHE A 106 11.21 -0.07 -4.38
CA PHE A 106 11.53 1.27 -4.86
C PHE A 106 13.01 1.38 -5.28
N CYS A 107 13.93 0.87 -4.46
CA CYS A 107 15.36 0.85 -4.79
C CYS A 107 15.66 0.03 -6.04
N ILE A 108 15.05 -1.15 -6.17
CA ILE A 108 15.19 -2.00 -7.36
C ILE A 108 14.62 -1.28 -8.59
N GLY A 109 13.43 -0.70 -8.48
CA GLY A 109 12.78 0.03 -9.56
C GLY A 109 13.63 1.20 -10.08
N ARG A 110 14.29 1.93 -9.16
CA ARG A 110 15.21 3.01 -9.53
C ARG A 110 16.50 2.51 -10.21
N LYS A 111 17.08 1.41 -9.71
CA LYS A 111 18.33 0.85 -10.27
C LYS A 111 18.13 0.21 -11.63
N THR A 112 17.00 -0.46 -11.84
CA THR A 112 16.71 -1.20 -13.07
C THR A 112 16.05 -0.37 -14.15
N GLU A 113 15.80 0.93 -13.89
CA GLU A 113 15.11 1.83 -14.83
C GLU A 113 13.80 1.25 -15.39
N LEU A 114 13.15 0.40 -14.61
CA LEU A 114 11.88 -0.25 -14.99
C LEU A 114 10.79 0.74 -15.40
N TYR A 115 10.86 2.00 -14.91
CA TYR A 115 9.95 3.05 -15.32
C TYR A 115 10.03 3.33 -16.83
N ARG A 116 11.20 3.17 -17.49
CA ARG A 116 11.33 3.34 -18.95
C ARG A 116 10.55 2.31 -19.74
N ILE A 117 10.38 1.11 -19.19
CA ILE A 117 9.54 0.07 -19.80
C ILE A 117 8.07 0.49 -19.73
N TYR A 118 7.63 1.04 -18.59
CA TYR A 118 6.27 1.55 -18.43
C TYR A 118 5.99 2.76 -19.30
N GLU A 119 6.93 3.70 -19.44
CA GLU A 119 6.79 4.84 -20.35
C GLU A 119 6.67 4.40 -21.81
N LYS A 120 7.53 3.46 -22.26
CA LYS A 120 7.43 2.90 -23.62
C LYS A 120 6.09 2.16 -23.85
N PHE A 121 5.58 1.47 -22.85
CA PHE A 121 4.33 0.73 -22.95
C PHE A 121 3.14 1.70 -22.91
N GLY A 122 3.17 2.69 -22.01
CA GLY A 122 2.15 3.73 -21.90
C GLY A 122 2.02 4.56 -23.18
N SER A 123 3.14 5.04 -23.74
CA SER A 123 3.15 5.81 -24.99
C SER A 123 2.64 5.01 -26.20
N ARG A 124 2.91 3.70 -26.25
CA ARG A 124 2.34 2.82 -27.31
C ARG A 124 0.83 2.65 -27.20
N ILE A 125 0.31 2.56 -25.96
CA ILE A 125 -1.14 2.46 -25.74
C ILE A 125 -1.80 3.79 -26.10
N GLU A 126 -1.22 4.90 -25.66
CA GLU A 126 -1.74 6.23 -25.96
C GLU A 126 -1.80 6.50 -27.48
N GLN A 127 -0.73 6.17 -28.21
CA GLN A 127 -0.73 6.25 -29.68
C GLN A 127 -1.82 5.40 -30.31
N LYS A 128 -2.01 4.16 -29.85
CA LYS A 128 -3.07 3.29 -30.39
C LYS A 128 -4.48 3.82 -30.09
N ILE A 129 -4.69 4.44 -28.92
CA ILE A 129 -5.97 5.05 -28.57
C ILE A 129 -6.23 6.26 -29.46
N LEU A 130 -5.23 7.10 -29.70
CA LEU A 130 -5.35 8.27 -30.59
C LEU A 130 -5.65 7.84 -32.02
N GLU A 131 -4.94 6.85 -32.56
CA GLU A 131 -5.21 6.28 -33.89
C GLU A 131 -6.60 5.69 -34.03
N PHE A 132 -7.18 5.15 -32.93
CA PHE A 132 -8.53 4.61 -32.92
C PHE A 132 -9.60 5.71 -32.83
N THR A 133 -9.27 6.85 -32.24
CA THR A 133 -10.19 7.98 -32.06
C THR A 133 -10.25 8.88 -33.31
N GLU A 134 -9.22 8.85 -34.15
CA GLU A 134 -9.16 9.61 -35.44
C GLU A 134 -9.73 8.85 -36.64
N ARG A 135 -10.19 7.59 -36.44
CA ARG A 135 -10.91 6.80 -37.44
C ARG A 135 -12.41 6.86 -37.22
#